data_fb2a222a463eb8537aca5d004b3d33d1
#
_entry.id   fb2a222a463eb8537aca5d004b3d33d1
#
_cell.length_a   1.000
_cell.length_b   1.000
_cell.length_c   1.000
_cell.angle_alpha   90.00
_cell.angle_beta   90.00
_cell.angle_gamma   90.00
#
_symmetry.space_group_name_H-M   'P 1'
#
loop_
_entity.id
_entity.type
_entity.pdbx_description
1 polymer ?
#
loop_
_entity_poly.entity_id
_entity_poly.type
_entity_poly.pdbx_seq_one_letter_code
_entity_poly.pdbx_strand_id
1 'polypeptide(L)'
;MTEKKSIKEWAADDRPREKMMAKGKAVLSNAELIAILIGSGNSELSAVELSRSILDSVDNDLIALSNLTLDDLMQHKGIGEAKAITIMAALELGKRRRGAEANLPTEVKDSKDSFERFLPYIDDMRQEHFLVLYLNQSNHALKVECISNGGTTHVIADPKLIFKNALSLNATAIILGHNHPSGNPRPSEDDRQLTKKLVAAGKLLDINVIDHVVIGNERYYSFRDHGEMTF
;
A
#
# COMPACT_ATOMS: atom_id res chain seq x y z
N MET A 1 41.70 -16.01 -19.15
CA MET A 1 40.67 -16.47 -18.20
C MET A 1 40.58 -15.43 -17.11
N THR A 2 39.55 -14.60 -17.13
CA THR A 2 39.31 -13.59 -16.09
C THR A 2 38.85 -14.35 -14.83
N GLU A 3 39.61 -14.20 -13.73
CA GLU A 3 39.23 -14.78 -12.44
C GLU A 3 37.84 -14.26 -12.03
N LYS A 4 36.93 -15.18 -11.72
CA LYS A 4 35.57 -14.87 -11.26
C LYS A 4 35.66 -14.25 -9.87
N LYS A 5 35.45 -12.92 -9.77
CA LYS A 5 35.32 -12.26 -8.46
C LYS A 5 33.94 -12.61 -7.84
N SER A 6 33.98 -13.15 -6.63
CA SER A 6 32.77 -13.34 -5.83
C SER A 6 32.11 -11.98 -5.59
N ILE A 7 30.74 -11.94 -5.53
CA ILE A 7 30.01 -10.70 -5.18
C ILE A 7 30.52 -10.10 -3.85
N LYS A 8 31.05 -10.94 -2.94
CA LYS A 8 31.66 -10.48 -1.68
C LYS A 8 32.94 -9.66 -1.87
N GLU A 9 33.59 -9.75 -3.03
CA GLU A 9 34.81 -9.03 -3.39
C GLU A 9 34.51 -7.74 -4.16
N TRP A 10 33.23 -7.49 -4.50
CA TRP A 10 32.79 -6.25 -5.14
C TRP A 10 32.81 -5.08 -4.12
N ALA A 11 32.90 -3.87 -4.62
CA ALA A 11 32.69 -2.70 -3.77
C ALA A 11 31.32 -2.79 -3.07
N ALA A 12 31.21 -2.29 -1.85
CA ALA A 12 29.96 -2.38 -1.09
C ALA A 12 28.77 -1.77 -1.87
N ASP A 13 29.01 -0.70 -2.59
CA ASP A 13 28.01 -0.01 -3.42
C ASP A 13 27.51 -0.82 -4.62
N ASP A 14 28.24 -1.85 -5.02
CA ASP A 14 27.90 -2.72 -6.16
C ASP A 14 27.26 -4.04 -5.71
N ARG A 15 27.27 -4.35 -4.41
CA ARG A 15 26.61 -5.54 -3.86
C ARG A 15 25.10 -5.26 -3.72
N PRO A 16 24.22 -6.05 -4.34
CA PRO A 16 22.80 -5.75 -4.39
C PRO A 16 22.12 -5.51 -3.03
N ARG A 17 22.47 -6.29 -2.00
CA ARG A 17 21.88 -6.14 -0.65
C ARG A 17 22.34 -4.87 0.04
N GLU A 18 23.63 -4.60 0.02
CA GLU A 18 24.25 -3.40 0.58
C GLU A 18 23.77 -2.14 -0.17
N LYS A 19 23.68 -2.21 -1.49
CA LYS A 19 23.12 -1.15 -2.34
C LYS A 19 21.65 -0.88 -2.00
N MET A 20 20.85 -1.93 -1.76
CA MET A 20 19.45 -1.77 -1.32
C MET A 20 19.37 -1.08 0.05
N MET A 21 20.20 -1.48 1.00
CA MET A 21 20.21 -0.90 2.35
C MET A 21 20.65 0.56 2.35
N ALA A 22 21.65 0.92 1.54
CA ALA A 22 22.21 2.25 1.51
C ALA A 22 21.41 3.26 0.67
N LYS A 23 20.83 2.81 -0.46
CA LYS A 23 20.22 3.68 -1.48
C LYS A 23 18.75 3.36 -1.76
N GLY A 24 18.19 2.36 -1.09
CA GLY A 24 16.80 1.93 -1.26
C GLY A 24 16.59 1.03 -2.48
N LYS A 25 15.38 0.50 -2.61
CA LYS A 25 15.02 -0.51 -3.63
C LYS A 25 14.94 0.05 -5.06
N ALA A 26 14.66 1.33 -5.22
CA ALA A 26 14.41 1.95 -6.53
C ALA A 26 15.66 2.05 -7.42
N VAL A 27 16.85 1.96 -6.85
CA VAL A 27 18.12 2.07 -7.61
C VAL A 27 18.66 0.72 -8.09
N LEU A 28 17.99 -0.38 -7.75
CA LEU A 28 18.39 -1.72 -8.18
C LEU A 28 17.80 -2.03 -9.55
N SER A 29 18.63 -2.68 -10.39
CA SER A 29 18.15 -3.30 -11.63
C SER A 29 17.31 -4.56 -11.35
N ASN A 30 16.52 -5.01 -12.33
CA ASN A 30 15.76 -6.25 -12.21
C ASN A 30 16.66 -7.46 -11.91
N ALA A 31 17.85 -7.53 -12.53
CA ALA A 31 18.82 -8.58 -12.28
C ALA A 31 19.34 -8.56 -10.83
N GLU A 32 19.58 -7.40 -10.25
CA GLU A 32 20.00 -7.26 -8.85
C GLU A 32 18.88 -7.65 -7.87
N LEU A 33 17.63 -7.35 -8.19
CA LEU A 33 16.46 -7.76 -7.39
C LEU A 33 16.30 -9.28 -7.39
N ILE A 34 16.38 -9.92 -8.57
CA ILE A 34 16.33 -11.40 -8.69
C ILE A 34 17.55 -12.02 -7.98
N ALA A 35 18.74 -11.42 -8.08
CA ALA A 35 19.93 -11.89 -7.40
C ALA A 35 19.79 -11.91 -5.88
N ILE A 36 19.08 -10.93 -5.30
CA ILE A 36 18.74 -10.92 -3.87
C ILE A 36 17.83 -12.10 -3.52
N LEU A 37 16.84 -12.40 -4.37
CA LEU A 37 15.88 -13.50 -4.18
C LEU A 37 16.57 -14.86 -4.21
N ILE A 38 17.39 -15.13 -5.23
CA ILE A 38 18.07 -16.41 -5.37
C ILE A 38 19.26 -16.59 -4.42
N GLY A 39 19.78 -15.51 -3.85
CA GLY A 39 20.81 -15.47 -2.81
C GLY A 39 22.22 -15.90 -3.22
N SER A 40 22.38 -16.77 -4.23
CA SER A 40 23.68 -17.26 -4.72
C SER A 40 23.62 -17.61 -6.20
N GLY A 41 24.74 -17.49 -6.90
CA GLY A 41 24.91 -17.98 -8.25
C GLY A 41 25.17 -19.50 -8.31
N ASN A 42 25.93 -19.92 -9.32
CA ASN A 42 26.41 -21.26 -9.51
C ASN A 42 27.98 -21.29 -9.57
N SER A 43 28.58 -22.40 -9.98
CA SER A 43 30.06 -22.53 -10.12
C SER A 43 30.64 -21.58 -11.19
N GLU A 44 29.86 -21.13 -12.16
CA GLU A 44 30.29 -20.36 -13.32
C GLU A 44 29.84 -18.90 -13.27
N LEU A 45 28.64 -18.64 -12.74
CA LEU A 45 27.98 -17.29 -12.72
C LEU A 45 27.76 -16.83 -11.30
N SER A 46 27.96 -15.55 -11.05
CA SER A 46 27.48 -14.86 -9.84
C SER A 46 25.94 -14.84 -9.81
N ALA A 47 25.34 -14.50 -8.66
CA ALA A 47 23.89 -14.38 -8.58
C ALA A 47 23.33 -13.32 -9.56
N VAL A 48 24.04 -12.22 -9.77
CA VAL A 48 23.61 -11.14 -10.70
C VAL A 48 23.72 -11.61 -12.15
N GLU A 49 24.81 -12.29 -12.53
CA GLU A 49 24.97 -12.83 -13.89
C GLU A 49 23.96 -13.92 -14.19
N LEU A 50 23.69 -14.82 -13.24
CA LEU A 50 22.66 -15.86 -13.38
C LEU A 50 21.25 -15.21 -13.51
N SER A 51 20.96 -14.19 -12.72
CA SER A 51 19.70 -13.45 -12.82
C SER A 51 19.56 -12.75 -14.16
N ARG A 52 20.66 -12.20 -14.69
CA ARG A 52 20.68 -11.59 -16.03
C ARG A 52 20.41 -12.62 -17.11
N SER A 53 21.01 -13.80 -17.04
CA SER A 53 20.76 -14.86 -18.04
C SER A 53 19.30 -15.34 -18.04
N ILE A 54 18.61 -15.32 -16.88
CA ILE A 54 17.18 -15.61 -16.81
C ILE A 54 16.38 -14.50 -17.50
N LEU A 55 16.69 -13.23 -17.22
CA LEU A 55 16.00 -12.09 -17.84
C LEU A 55 16.23 -12.03 -19.35
N ASP A 56 17.44 -12.33 -19.81
CA ASP A 56 17.78 -12.33 -21.23
C ASP A 56 17.02 -13.42 -22.00
N SER A 57 16.65 -14.55 -21.38
CA SER A 57 15.82 -15.59 -21.99
C SER A 57 14.38 -15.16 -22.27
N VAL A 58 13.95 -14.04 -21.70
CA VAL A 58 12.61 -13.45 -21.87
C VAL A 58 12.70 -11.98 -22.31
N ASP A 59 13.78 -11.59 -22.99
CA ASP A 59 14.00 -10.25 -23.53
C ASP A 59 13.84 -9.12 -22.48
N ASN A 60 14.18 -9.40 -21.22
CA ASN A 60 13.99 -8.52 -20.06
C ASN A 60 12.52 -8.13 -19.78
N ASP A 61 11.56 -8.86 -20.33
CA ASP A 61 10.13 -8.66 -20.08
C ASP A 61 9.71 -9.35 -18.76
N LEU A 62 9.32 -8.55 -17.76
CA LEU A 62 8.86 -9.05 -16.47
C LEU A 62 7.49 -9.75 -16.54
N ILE A 63 6.67 -9.46 -17.56
CA ILE A 63 5.39 -10.15 -17.77
C ILE A 63 5.70 -11.55 -18.32
N ALA A 64 6.57 -11.65 -19.32
CA ALA A 64 7.04 -12.93 -19.84
C ALA A 64 7.71 -13.77 -18.75
N LEU A 65 8.57 -13.17 -17.92
CA LEU A 65 9.19 -13.83 -16.76
C LEU A 65 8.13 -14.39 -15.79
N SER A 66 7.04 -13.67 -15.57
CA SER A 66 5.97 -14.12 -14.65
C SER A 66 5.15 -15.30 -15.19
N ASN A 67 5.25 -15.59 -16.49
CA ASN A 67 4.58 -16.71 -17.15
C ASN A 67 5.45 -17.97 -17.28
N LEU A 68 6.74 -17.89 -16.90
CA LEU A 68 7.61 -19.08 -16.89
C LEU A 68 7.11 -20.09 -15.86
N THR A 69 7.18 -21.36 -16.26
CA THR A 69 6.89 -22.48 -15.36
C THR A 69 8.08 -22.78 -14.44
N LEU A 70 7.86 -23.61 -13.43
CA LEU A 70 8.93 -24.10 -12.56
C LEU A 70 10.04 -24.79 -13.39
N ASP A 71 9.64 -25.63 -14.35
CA ASP A 71 10.55 -26.37 -15.20
C ASP A 71 11.37 -25.44 -16.12
N ASP A 72 10.76 -24.37 -16.66
CA ASP A 72 11.47 -23.37 -17.47
C ASP A 72 12.57 -22.68 -16.67
N LEU A 73 12.27 -22.26 -15.46
CA LEU A 73 13.25 -21.64 -14.58
C LEU A 73 14.38 -22.59 -14.21
N MET A 74 14.06 -23.86 -13.98
CA MET A 74 15.03 -24.89 -13.61
C MET A 74 15.95 -25.30 -14.76
N GLN A 75 15.67 -24.97 -16.02
CA GLN A 75 16.58 -25.16 -17.15
C GLN A 75 17.87 -24.32 -17.02
N HIS A 76 17.81 -23.20 -16.26
CA HIS A 76 18.99 -22.40 -16.01
C HIS A 76 19.91 -23.06 -15.00
N LYS A 77 21.15 -23.41 -15.44
CA LYS A 77 22.15 -24.07 -14.59
C LYS A 77 22.41 -23.27 -13.31
N GLY A 78 22.05 -23.83 -12.16
CA GLY A 78 22.18 -23.18 -10.84
C GLY A 78 20.88 -22.62 -10.26
N ILE A 79 19.79 -22.78 -10.99
CA ILE A 79 18.43 -22.59 -10.48
C ILE A 79 17.86 -23.97 -10.18
N GLY A 80 17.82 -24.32 -8.89
CA GLY A 80 17.09 -25.50 -8.41
C GLY A 80 15.68 -25.08 -7.96
N GLU A 81 14.89 -26.09 -7.57
CA GLU A 81 13.49 -25.93 -7.16
C GLU A 81 13.28 -24.79 -6.16
N ALA A 82 14.08 -24.71 -5.09
CA ALA A 82 13.94 -23.66 -4.07
C ALA A 82 14.10 -22.23 -4.64
N LYS A 83 15.08 -22.01 -5.52
CA LYS A 83 15.30 -20.71 -6.15
C LYS A 83 14.18 -20.36 -7.13
N ALA A 84 13.73 -21.32 -7.93
CA ALA A 84 12.63 -21.14 -8.87
C ALA A 84 11.32 -20.79 -8.13
N ILE A 85 10.99 -21.53 -7.08
CA ILE A 85 9.82 -21.22 -6.21
C ILE A 85 9.91 -19.82 -5.61
N THR A 86 11.08 -19.39 -5.16
CA THR A 86 11.27 -18.05 -4.59
C THR A 86 11.00 -16.95 -5.62
N ILE A 87 11.48 -17.12 -6.86
CA ILE A 87 11.20 -16.18 -7.95
C ILE A 87 9.70 -16.15 -8.26
N MET A 88 9.08 -17.30 -8.46
CA MET A 88 7.65 -17.41 -8.76
C MET A 88 6.77 -16.80 -7.66
N ALA A 89 7.07 -17.07 -6.40
CA ALA A 89 6.34 -16.50 -5.27
C ALA A 89 6.43 -14.97 -5.22
N ALA A 90 7.61 -14.40 -5.49
CA ALA A 90 7.79 -12.95 -5.52
C ALA A 90 7.02 -12.30 -6.67
N LEU A 91 7.01 -12.91 -7.86
CA LEU A 91 6.26 -12.44 -9.03
C LEU A 91 4.75 -12.55 -8.80
N GLU A 92 4.28 -13.64 -8.21
CA GLU A 92 2.87 -13.84 -7.86
C GLU A 92 2.38 -12.80 -6.83
N LEU A 93 3.18 -12.50 -5.81
CA LEU A 93 2.86 -11.43 -4.85
C LEU A 93 2.75 -10.06 -5.54
N GLY A 94 3.64 -9.77 -6.50
CA GLY A 94 3.57 -8.56 -7.32
C GLY A 94 2.31 -8.50 -8.19
N LYS A 95 1.88 -9.65 -8.74
CA LYS A 95 0.64 -9.78 -9.52
C LYS A 95 -0.61 -9.57 -8.64
N ARG A 96 -0.66 -10.21 -7.48
CA ARG A 96 -1.78 -10.05 -6.51
C ARG A 96 -1.90 -8.62 -6.03
N ARG A 97 -0.78 -7.95 -5.75
CA ARG A 97 -0.77 -6.55 -5.38
C ARG A 97 -1.42 -5.67 -6.45
N ARG A 98 -1.04 -5.83 -7.72
CA ARG A 98 -1.67 -5.11 -8.85
C ARG A 98 -3.16 -5.42 -8.99
N GLY A 99 -3.55 -6.67 -8.78
CA GLY A 99 -4.96 -7.08 -8.79
C GLY A 99 -5.77 -6.47 -7.65
N ALA A 100 -5.20 -6.35 -6.47
CA ALA A 100 -5.82 -5.68 -5.33
C ALA A 100 -5.98 -4.16 -5.57
N GLU A 101 -4.96 -3.52 -6.18
CA GLU A 101 -5.03 -2.10 -6.59
C GLU A 101 -6.07 -1.86 -7.70
N ALA A 102 -6.26 -2.81 -8.62
CA ALA A 102 -7.23 -2.71 -9.73
C ALA A 102 -8.70 -2.94 -9.29
N ASN A 103 -8.92 -3.62 -8.17
CA ASN A 103 -10.26 -3.86 -7.65
C ASN A 103 -10.82 -2.71 -6.78
N LEU A 104 -10.01 -1.70 -6.47
CA LEU A 104 -10.49 -0.45 -5.90
C LEU A 104 -10.87 0.47 -7.07
N PRO A 105 -12.13 0.93 -7.20
CA PRO A 105 -12.43 2.04 -8.09
C PRO A 105 -11.48 3.17 -7.69
N THR A 106 -10.64 3.62 -8.62
CA THR A 106 -9.54 4.52 -8.25
C THR A 106 -10.04 5.89 -7.81
N GLU A 107 -11.16 6.37 -8.36
CA GLU A 107 -11.73 7.69 -8.11
C GLU A 107 -12.87 7.64 -7.09
N VAL A 108 -12.86 8.57 -6.14
CA VAL A 108 -13.94 8.81 -5.17
C VAL A 108 -14.75 10.01 -5.65
N LYS A 109 -15.96 9.78 -6.14
CA LYS A 109 -16.82 10.80 -6.76
C LYS A 109 -17.79 11.41 -5.78
N ASP A 110 -18.33 10.60 -4.91
CA ASP A 110 -19.41 10.99 -4.00
C ASP A 110 -19.26 10.33 -2.61
N SER A 111 -20.19 10.65 -1.73
CA SER A 111 -20.24 10.13 -0.37
C SER A 111 -20.54 8.63 -0.32
N LYS A 112 -21.27 8.11 -1.32
CA LYS A 112 -21.59 6.69 -1.44
C LYS A 112 -20.32 5.88 -1.72
N ASP A 113 -19.47 6.35 -2.62
CA ASP A 113 -18.17 5.72 -2.88
C ASP A 113 -17.31 5.62 -1.61
N SER A 114 -17.36 6.64 -0.76
CA SER A 114 -16.66 6.65 0.54
C SER A 114 -17.27 5.66 1.52
N PHE A 115 -18.59 5.64 1.63
CA PHE A 115 -19.33 4.70 2.47
C PHE A 115 -19.01 3.25 2.11
N GLU A 116 -19.09 2.89 0.82
CA GLU A 116 -18.81 1.53 0.35
C GLU A 116 -17.36 1.09 0.63
N ARG A 117 -16.41 2.04 0.61
CA ARG A 117 -15.00 1.76 0.96
C ARG A 117 -14.75 1.57 2.45
N PHE A 118 -15.56 2.17 3.30
CA PHE A 118 -15.42 2.03 4.74
C PHE A 118 -16.00 0.71 5.26
N LEU A 119 -17.06 0.20 4.63
CA LEU A 119 -17.76 -1.01 5.09
C LEU A 119 -16.85 -2.22 5.37
N PRO A 120 -15.86 -2.56 4.50
CA PRO A 120 -14.98 -3.71 4.74
C PRO A 120 -14.07 -3.59 5.97
N TYR A 121 -13.93 -2.39 6.54
CA TYR A 121 -13.09 -2.12 7.71
C TYR A 121 -13.87 -2.06 9.02
N ILE A 122 -15.18 -2.27 8.97
CA ILE A 122 -16.07 -2.29 10.13
C ILE A 122 -16.45 -3.73 10.41
N ASP A 123 -15.58 -4.47 11.10
CA ASP A 123 -15.75 -5.90 11.38
C ASP A 123 -16.87 -6.17 12.39
N ASP A 124 -17.10 -5.25 13.33
CA ASP A 124 -18.16 -5.35 14.35
C ASP A 124 -18.86 -4.01 14.55
N MET A 125 -20.09 -3.93 14.08
CA MET A 125 -20.93 -2.73 14.24
C MET A 125 -21.25 -2.39 15.70
N ARG A 126 -20.99 -3.28 16.66
CA ARG A 126 -21.16 -3.01 18.10
C ARG A 126 -20.02 -2.21 18.71
N GLN A 127 -18.91 -2.08 17.99
CA GLN A 127 -17.78 -1.24 18.36
C GLN A 127 -17.70 -0.04 17.42
N GLU A 128 -17.34 1.10 17.98
CA GLU A 128 -17.13 2.30 17.18
C GLU A 128 -15.73 2.26 16.56
N HIS A 129 -15.65 2.40 15.23
CA HIS A 129 -14.42 2.44 14.46
C HIS A 129 -14.27 3.83 13.87
N PHE A 130 -13.09 4.42 13.98
CA PHE A 130 -12.77 5.65 13.26
C PHE A 130 -11.82 5.36 12.12
N LEU A 131 -12.26 5.70 10.92
CA LEU A 131 -11.62 5.38 9.65
C LEU A 131 -11.18 6.65 8.95
N VAL A 132 -10.10 6.55 8.19
CA VAL A 132 -9.65 7.63 7.31
C VAL A 132 -9.35 7.06 5.93
N LEU A 133 -9.95 7.65 4.92
CA LEU A 133 -9.66 7.40 3.50
C LEU A 133 -8.73 8.51 3.01
N TYR A 134 -7.53 8.14 2.61
CA TYR A 134 -6.52 9.05 2.07
C TYR A 134 -6.62 9.13 0.56
N LEU A 135 -6.57 10.34 0.00
CA LEU A 135 -6.75 10.61 -1.42
C LEU A 135 -5.56 11.39 -1.99
N ASN A 136 -5.26 11.15 -3.26
CA ASN A 136 -4.38 12.00 -4.03
C ASN A 136 -5.12 13.21 -4.63
N GLN A 137 -4.40 14.08 -5.35
CA GLN A 137 -4.94 15.29 -5.96
C GLN A 137 -6.07 15.05 -6.98
N SER A 138 -6.15 13.85 -7.57
CA SER A 138 -7.21 13.44 -8.50
C SER A 138 -8.35 12.71 -7.80
N ASN A 139 -8.48 12.82 -6.48
CA ASN A 139 -9.43 12.10 -5.64
C ASN A 139 -9.38 10.57 -5.76
N HIS A 140 -8.23 10.02 -6.15
CA HIS A 140 -8.04 8.58 -6.16
C HIS A 140 -7.68 8.08 -4.76
N ALA A 141 -8.31 7.00 -4.34
CA ALA A 141 -8.04 6.34 -3.06
C ALA A 141 -6.61 5.80 -3.00
N LEU A 142 -5.84 6.25 -2.03
CA LEU A 142 -4.49 5.75 -1.72
C LEU A 142 -4.53 4.63 -0.69
N LYS A 143 -5.34 4.81 0.37
CA LYS A 143 -5.47 3.87 1.49
C LYS A 143 -6.72 4.18 2.30
N VAL A 144 -7.36 3.14 2.83
CA VAL A 144 -8.27 3.24 3.98
C VAL A 144 -7.54 2.72 5.21
N GLU A 145 -7.68 3.40 6.33
CA GLU A 145 -7.04 3.00 7.58
C GLU A 145 -7.98 3.18 8.76
N CYS A 146 -8.03 2.17 9.63
CA CYS A 146 -8.71 2.28 10.91
C CYS A 146 -7.74 2.92 11.92
N ILE A 147 -8.08 4.11 12.40
CA ILE A 147 -7.26 4.90 13.31
C ILE A 147 -7.49 4.46 14.75
N SER A 148 -8.71 4.10 15.10
CA SER A 148 -9.04 3.57 16.41
C SER A 148 -10.17 2.55 16.33
N ASN A 149 -10.03 1.49 17.13
CA ASN A 149 -11.05 0.50 17.41
C ASN A 149 -11.55 0.75 18.81
N GLY A 150 -12.77 1.21 18.93
CA GLY A 150 -13.47 1.71 20.08
C GLY A 150 -13.05 1.35 21.49
N GLY A 151 -13.15 2.34 22.36
CA GLY A 151 -13.41 2.19 23.79
C GLY A 151 -14.89 2.52 24.06
N THR A 152 -15.39 2.13 25.20
CA THR A 152 -16.81 2.21 25.57
C THR A 152 -17.40 3.61 25.73
N THR A 153 -16.64 4.69 25.52
CA THR A 153 -17.10 6.05 25.79
C THR A 153 -16.76 7.12 24.76
N HIS A 154 -15.66 7.04 23.99
CA HIS A 154 -15.33 8.02 22.95
C HIS A 154 -14.32 7.44 21.95
N VAL A 155 -14.50 7.71 20.67
CA VAL A 155 -13.49 7.42 19.63
C VAL A 155 -12.37 8.46 19.74
N ILE A 156 -11.18 7.99 20.01
CA ILE A 156 -9.98 8.85 20.00
C ILE A 156 -9.44 8.89 18.56
N ALA A 157 -9.92 9.84 17.76
CA ALA A 157 -9.27 10.17 16.51
C ALA A 157 -8.07 11.09 16.80
N ASP A 158 -6.86 10.53 16.89
CA ASP A 158 -5.66 11.34 17.11
C ASP A 158 -5.27 12.08 15.81
N PRO A 159 -5.40 13.43 15.77
CA PRO A 159 -5.03 14.21 14.59
C PRO A 159 -3.57 14.02 14.18
N LYS A 160 -2.66 13.78 15.13
CA LYS A 160 -1.24 13.57 14.85
C LYS A 160 -1.03 12.31 14.02
N LEU A 161 -1.73 11.22 14.36
CA LEU A 161 -1.65 9.97 13.62
C LEU A 161 -2.25 10.11 12.23
N ILE A 162 -3.43 10.71 12.12
CA ILE A 162 -4.12 10.95 10.85
C ILE A 162 -3.24 11.72 9.88
N PHE A 163 -2.71 12.87 10.30
CA PHE A 163 -1.92 13.72 9.40
C PHE A 163 -0.50 13.20 9.18
N LYS A 164 0.11 12.51 10.14
CA LYS A 164 1.37 11.79 9.90
C LYS A 164 1.22 10.78 8.77
N ASN A 165 0.13 10.01 8.76
CA ASN A 165 -0.13 9.01 7.73
C ASN A 165 -0.45 9.69 6.39
N ALA A 166 -1.23 10.77 6.39
CA ALA A 166 -1.51 11.56 5.18
C ALA A 166 -0.23 12.09 4.52
N LEU A 167 0.70 12.67 5.31
CA LEU A 167 2.00 13.13 4.82
C LEU A 167 2.86 11.98 4.28
N SER A 168 2.90 10.84 4.97
CA SER A 168 3.66 9.66 4.54
C SER A 168 3.15 9.07 3.23
N LEU A 169 1.86 9.21 2.95
CA LEU A 169 1.21 8.74 1.72
C LEU A 169 1.22 9.81 0.60
N ASN A 170 1.74 11.02 0.86
CA ASN A 170 1.59 12.19 -0.01
C ASN A 170 0.11 12.45 -0.38
N ALA A 171 -0.80 12.24 0.57
CA ALA A 171 -2.21 12.53 0.39
C ALA A 171 -2.44 14.04 0.40
N THR A 172 -3.26 14.52 -0.53
CA THR A 172 -3.67 15.93 -0.62
C THR A 172 -5.05 16.16 -0.05
N ALA A 173 -5.80 15.07 0.16
CA ALA A 173 -7.11 15.13 0.79
C ALA A 173 -7.38 13.87 1.61
N ILE A 174 -8.29 14.00 2.58
CA ILE A 174 -8.80 12.88 3.37
C ILE A 174 -10.32 12.95 3.49
N ILE A 175 -10.93 11.78 3.66
CA ILE A 175 -12.33 11.64 4.07
C ILE A 175 -12.33 10.87 5.38
N LEU A 176 -13.09 11.38 6.34
CA LEU A 176 -13.28 10.78 7.65
C LEU A 176 -14.47 9.83 7.62
N GLY A 177 -14.42 8.76 8.39
CA GLY A 177 -15.54 7.84 8.56
C GLY A 177 -15.59 7.30 9.98
N HIS A 178 -16.79 7.09 10.51
CA HIS A 178 -16.97 6.29 11.72
C HIS A 178 -18.36 5.65 11.72
N ASN A 179 -18.50 4.59 12.49
CA ASN A 179 -19.81 3.96 12.68
C ASN A 179 -20.38 4.24 14.05
N HIS A 180 -21.70 4.38 14.12
CA HIS A 180 -22.45 4.42 15.38
C HIS A 180 -23.02 3.05 15.74
N PRO A 181 -22.62 2.44 16.86
CA PRO A 181 -23.18 1.16 17.32
C PRO A 181 -24.69 1.18 17.54
N SER A 182 -25.26 2.37 17.79
CA SER A 182 -26.72 2.56 17.90
C SER A 182 -27.48 2.31 16.60
N GLY A 183 -26.78 2.24 15.45
CA GLY A 183 -27.37 2.14 14.12
C GLY A 183 -27.99 3.44 13.59
N ASN A 184 -27.93 4.54 14.35
CA ASN A 184 -28.40 5.87 13.90
C ASN A 184 -27.22 6.65 13.32
N PRO A 185 -27.20 6.95 12.01
CA PRO A 185 -26.08 7.68 11.38
C PRO A 185 -26.06 9.18 11.65
N ARG A 186 -26.98 9.72 12.45
CA ARG A 186 -27.03 11.15 12.73
C ARG A 186 -25.82 11.56 13.57
N PRO A 187 -25.00 12.56 13.12
CA PRO A 187 -23.85 13.03 13.86
C PRO A 187 -24.21 13.60 15.23
N SER A 188 -23.37 13.34 16.21
CA SER A 188 -23.40 13.98 17.52
C SER A 188 -22.74 15.38 17.47
N GLU A 189 -22.84 16.13 18.56
CA GLU A 189 -22.12 17.41 18.69
C GLU A 189 -20.59 17.19 18.76
N ASP A 190 -20.15 16.09 19.39
CA ASP A 190 -18.74 15.73 19.47
C ASP A 190 -18.16 15.40 18.09
N ASP A 191 -18.94 14.76 17.21
CA ASP A 191 -18.54 14.51 15.82
C ASP A 191 -18.33 15.80 15.05
N ARG A 192 -19.20 16.77 15.24
CA ARG A 192 -19.09 18.10 14.63
C ARG A 192 -17.84 18.85 15.11
N GLN A 193 -17.58 18.82 16.41
CA GLN A 193 -16.40 19.46 16.99
C GLN A 193 -15.12 18.78 16.51
N LEU A 194 -15.08 17.45 16.47
CA LEU A 194 -13.96 16.68 15.94
C LEU A 194 -13.72 17.02 14.47
N THR A 195 -14.77 17.02 13.64
CA THR A 195 -14.68 17.37 12.23
C THR A 195 -14.10 18.77 12.03
N LYS A 196 -14.62 19.76 12.75
CA LYS A 196 -14.11 21.14 12.71
C LYS A 196 -12.63 21.23 13.08
N LYS A 197 -12.22 20.50 14.13
CA LYS A 197 -10.83 20.45 14.57
C LYS A 197 -9.93 19.84 13.49
N LEU A 198 -10.35 18.75 12.86
CA LEU A 198 -9.58 18.09 11.80
C LEU A 198 -9.51 18.91 10.52
N VAL A 199 -10.60 19.60 10.14
CA VAL A 199 -10.59 20.56 9.02
C VAL A 199 -9.58 21.69 9.27
N ALA A 200 -9.59 22.28 10.47
CA ALA A 200 -8.64 23.34 10.83
C ALA A 200 -7.18 22.85 10.79
N ALA A 201 -6.91 21.63 11.28
CA ALA A 201 -5.58 21.05 11.24
C ALA A 201 -5.14 20.73 9.81
N GLY A 202 -6.03 20.23 8.97
CA GLY A 202 -5.76 19.93 7.56
C GLY A 202 -5.41 21.19 6.76
N LYS A 203 -6.12 22.29 6.99
CA LYS A 203 -5.83 23.60 6.36
C LYS A 203 -4.40 24.09 6.62
N LEU A 204 -3.83 23.82 7.81
CA LEU A 204 -2.45 24.20 8.15
C LEU A 204 -1.40 23.35 7.44
N LEU A 205 -1.79 22.17 6.94
CA LEU A 205 -0.90 21.19 6.30
C LEU A 205 -1.15 21.06 4.80
N ASP A 206 -2.02 21.89 4.21
CA ASP A 206 -2.49 21.81 2.82
C ASP A 206 -3.09 20.41 2.49
N ILE A 207 -3.75 19.78 3.48
CA ILE A 207 -4.48 18.53 3.34
C ILE A 207 -5.96 18.77 3.56
N ASN A 208 -6.75 18.66 2.48
CA ASN A 208 -8.18 18.96 2.55
C ASN A 208 -8.97 17.83 3.25
N VAL A 209 -9.75 18.15 4.26
CA VAL A 209 -10.79 17.24 4.78
C VAL A 209 -12.05 17.46 3.95
N ILE A 210 -12.34 16.53 3.01
CA ILE A 210 -13.39 16.71 2.00
C ILE A 210 -14.78 16.37 2.54
N ASP A 211 -14.85 15.33 3.39
CA ASP A 211 -16.11 14.86 3.94
C ASP A 211 -15.89 14.13 5.28
N HIS A 212 -16.98 13.96 6.02
CA HIS A 212 -17.07 13.07 7.16
C HIS A 212 -18.35 12.23 7.03
N VAL A 213 -18.19 10.90 6.96
CA VAL A 213 -19.26 9.95 6.74
C VAL A 213 -19.55 9.18 8.03
N VAL A 214 -20.74 9.37 8.60
CA VAL A 214 -21.18 8.63 9.77
C VAL A 214 -22.04 7.45 9.35
N ILE A 215 -21.71 6.24 9.78
CA ILE A 215 -22.32 4.98 9.32
C ILE A 215 -23.20 4.41 10.43
N GLY A 216 -24.44 4.09 10.08
CA GLY A 216 -25.39 3.45 10.98
C GLY A 216 -26.14 2.34 10.27
N ASN A 217 -25.82 1.07 10.58
CA ASN A 217 -26.31 -0.11 9.86
C ASN A 217 -26.02 0.00 8.35
N GLU A 218 -27.03 -0.09 7.51
CA GLU A 218 -26.92 0.01 6.05
C GLU A 218 -27.14 1.45 5.52
N ARG A 219 -27.10 2.44 6.39
CA ARG A 219 -27.31 3.88 6.06
C ARG A 219 -26.13 4.69 6.50
N TYR A 220 -25.98 5.85 5.89
CA TYR A 220 -24.93 6.81 6.27
C TYR A 220 -25.43 8.26 6.24
N TYR A 221 -24.67 9.12 6.89
CA TYR A 221 -24.80 10.56 6.86
C TYR A 221 -23.49 11.16 6.36
N SER A 222 -23.51 12.02 5.36
CA SER A 222 -22.35 12.77 4.88
C SER A 222 -22.46 14.22 5.31
N PHE A 223 -21.45 14.75 5.96
CA PHE A 223 -21.39 16.18 6.31
C PHE A 223 -21.37 17.06 5.07
N ARG A 224 -20.69 16.63 4.02
CA ARG A 224 -20.64 17.37 2.75
C ARG A 224 -22.00 17.46 2.09
N ASP A 225 -22.72 16.37 1.98
CA ASP A 225 -24.03 16.31 1.32
C ASP A 225 -25.08 17.15 2.07
N HIS A 226 -24.89 17.36 3.38
CA HIS A 226 -25.74 18.19 4.22
C HIS A 226 -25.23 19.64 4.36
N GLY A 227 -24.15 20.03 3.66
CA GLY A 227 -23.60 21.39 3.70
C GLY A 227 -22.88 21.76 5.00
N GLU A 228 -22.50 20.77 5.82
CA GLU A 228 -21.87 20.98 7.13
C GLU A 228 -20.32 21.04 7.08
N MET A 229 -19.70 21.03 5.89
CA MET A 229 -18.23 21.13 5.73
C MET A 229 -17.73 22.57 5.56
N THR A 230 -18.55 23.57 5.85
CA THR A 230 -18.25 25.02 5.70
C THR A 230 -17.57 25.59 6.96
N PHE A 231 -16.38 25.10 7.32
CA PHE A 231 -15.61 25.59 8.48
C PHE A 231 -14.43 26.48 8.08
#